data_e0ad2690549bf270873ece1571146dcc
#
_entry.id   e0ad2690549bf270873ece1571146dcc
#
_cell.length_a   1.000
_cell.length_b   1.000
_cell.length_c   1.000
_cell.angle_alpha   90.00
_cell.angle_beta   90.00
_cell.angle_gamma   90.00
#
_symmetry.space_group_name_H-M   'P 1'
#
loop_
_entity.id
_entity.type
_entity.pdbx_description
1 polymer ?
#
loop_
_entity_poly.entity_id
_entity_poly.type
_entity_poly.pdbx_seq_one_letter_code
_entity_poly.pdbx_strand_id
1 'polypeptide(L)' 'MNETETPNRRLDVLGFFCPIPVHETRKALGEMQEGDILEVRADDPETLQDMPALCNRIGVQLLDTTEDAGEYRFLIKK' A
#
# COMPACT_ATOMS: atom_id res chain seq x y z
N MET A 1 -0.85 -20.40 -9.60
CA MET A 1 -0.51 -19.76 -8.41
C MET A 1 0.67 -18.85 -8.56
N ASN A 2 0.52 -17.73 -8.09
CA ASN A 2 1.49 -16.70 -8.33
C ASN A 2 2.16 -16.28 -7.04
N GLU A 3 3.34 -16.82 -6.82
CA GLU A 3 4.06 -16.58 -5.60
C GLU A 3 4.81 -15.27 -5.62
N THR A 4 4.96 -14.67 -6.80
CA THR A 4 5.79 -13.48 -6.92
C THR A 4 5.18 -12.27 -6.26
N GLU A 5 3.89 -12.33 -5.93
CA GLU A 5 3.20 -11.21 -5.32
C GLU A 5 2.91 -11.42 -3.85
N THR A 6 3.59 -12.38 -3.24
CA THR A 6 3.45 -12.59 -1.81
C THR A 6 4.11 -11.44 -1.06
N PRO A 7 3.37 -10.75 -0.19
CA PRO A 7 3.95 -9.60 0.50
C PRO A 7 5.01 -10.01 1.52
N ASN A 8 6.06 -9.21 1.58
CA ASN A 8 7.10 -9.36 2.60
C ASN A 8 6.71 -8.68 3.89
N ARG A 9 5.80 -7.71 3.82
CA ARG A 9 5.40 -6.94 4.98
C ARG A 9 3.95 -6.51 4.81
N ARG A 10 3.22 -6.46 5.91
CA ARG A 10 1.82 -6.02 5.91
C ARG A 10 1.68 -4.82 6.81
N LEU A 11 0.89 -3.85 6.35
CA LEU A 11 0.62 -2.63 7.08
C LEU A 11 -0.88 -2.45 7.18
N ASP A 12 -1.37 -2.33 8.41
CA ASP A 12 -2.79 -2.18 8.67
C ASP A 12 -3.04 -0.74 9.12
N VAL A 13 -3.73 0.01 8.29
CA VAL A 13 -4.11 1.39 8.62
C VAL A 13 -5.63 1.53 8.59
N LEU A 14 -6.34 0.45 8.89
CA LEU A 14 -7.79 0.49 9.03
C LEU A 14 -8.18 1.46 10.14
N GLY A 15 -9.21 2.26 9.90
CA GLY A 15 -9.67 3.23 10.88
C GLY A 15 -8.95 4.55 10.86
N PHE A 16 -7.90 4.69 10.07
CA PHE A 16 -7.17 5.94 9.96
C PHE A 16 -7.56 6.68 8.69
N PHE A 17 -7.47 8.00 8.75
CA PHE A 17 -7.85 8.86 7.63
C PHE A 17 -6.63 9.58 7.08
N CYS A 18 -6.76 10.04 5.83
CA CYS A 18 -5.74 10.84 5.18
C CYS A 18 -5.32 11.98 6.12
N PRO A 19 -4.01 12.23 6.26
CA PRO A 19 -2.90 11.68 5.47
C PRO A 19 -2.18 10.51 6.15
N ILE A 20 -2.74 9.95 7.22
CA ILE A 20 -2.04 8.94 8.01
C ILE A 20 -1.73 7.68 7.20
N PRO A 21 -2.70 7.11 6.44
CA PRO A 21 -2.36 5.91 5.66
C PRO A 21 -1.19 6.14 4.70
N VAL A 22 -1.12 7.31 4.08
CA VAL A 22 -0.04 7.63 3.15
C VAL A 22 1.29 7.76 3.88
N HIS A 23 1.28 8.46 5.03
CA HIS A 23 2.49 8.62 5.82
C HIS A 23 3.04 7.30 6.32
N GLU A 24 2.16 6.42 6.80
CA GLU A 24 2.60 5.12 7.31
C GLU A 24 3.10 4.24 6.18
N THR A 25 2.47 4.31 5.02
CA THR A 25 2.92 3.54 3.86
C THR A 25 4.31 3.99 3.43
N ARG A 26 4.52 5.30 3.36
CA ARG A 26 5.82 5.84 2.97
C ARG A 26 6.90 5.43 3.96
N LYS A 27 6.58 5.49 5.25
CA LYS A 27 7.51 5.10 6.29
C LYS A 27 7.88 3.62 6.16
N ALA A 28 6.88 2.77 5.96
CA ALA A 28 7.12 1.34 5.82
C ALA A 28 8.00 1.04 4.61
N LEU A 29 7.72 1.71 3.49
CA LEU A 29 8.53 1.51 2.28
C LEU A 29 9.96 1.93 2.50
N GLY A 30 10.17 2.99 3.29
CA GLY A 30 11.51 3.45 3.58
C GLY A 30 12.32 2.45 4.39
N GLU A 31 11.65 1.56 5.09
CA GLU A 31 12.30 0.53 5.91
C GLU A 31 12.47 -0.79 5.18
N MET A 32 12.02 -0.86 3.93
CA MET A 32 12.08 -2.08 3.14
C MET A 32 13.17 -1.98 2.09
N GLN A 33 13.53 -3.13 1.53
CA GLN A 33 14.55 -3.20 0.51
C GLN A 33 13.92 -3.24 -0.86
N GLU A 34 14.70 -2.87 -1.87
CA GLU A 34 14.20 -2.92 -3.23
C GLU A 34 13.76 -4.34 -3.59
N GLY A 35 12.62 -4.43 -4.26
CA GLY A 35 12.04 -5.70 -4.62
C GLY A 35 11.06 -6.25 -3.61
N ASP A 36 11.07 -5.69 -2.39
CA ASP A 36 10.11 -6.13 -1.38
C ASP A 36 8.71 -5.64 -1.72
N ILE A 37 7.72 -6.42 -1.29
CA ILE A 37 6.31 -6.12 -1.55
C ILE A 37 5.62 -5.83 -0.24
N LEU A 38 4.92 -4.70 -0.20
CA LEU A 38 4.16 -4.25 0.95
C LEU A 38 2.67 -4.39 0.66
N GLU A 39 1.96 -5.00 1.59
CA GLU A 39 0.50 -5.03 1.54
C GLU A 39 -0.04 -4.00 2.51
N VAL A 40 -0.84 -3.05 2.00
CA VAL A 40 -1.46 -2.03 2.83
C VAL A 40 -2.96 -2.28 2.85
N ARG A 41 -3.55 -2.30 4.03
CA ARG A 41 -5.00 -2.39 4.18
C ARG A 41 -5.52 -1.09 4.77
N ALA A 42 -6.49 -0.50 4.09
CA ALA A 42 -7.05 0.78 4.49
C ALA A 42 -8.56 0.77 4.26
N ASP A 43 -9.28 1.66 4.92
CA ASP A 43 -10.71 1.78 4.67
C ASP A 43 -11.13 3.21 4.38
N ASP A 44 -10.18 4.12 4.20
CA ASP A 44 -10.49 5.48 3.79
C ASP A 44 -10.54 5.55 2.27
N PRO A 45 -11.69 5.92 1.68
CA PRO A 45 -11.80 5.96 0.21
C PRO A 45 -10.77 6.85 -0.46
N GLU A 46 -10.24 7.84 0.24
CA GLU A 46 -9.24 8.71 -0.36
C GLU A 46 -7.96 7.98 -0.68
N THR A 47 -7.71 6.83 -0.03
CA THR A 47 -6.52 6.06 -0.34
C THR A 47 -6.54 5.53 -1.77
N LEU A 48 -7.72 5.39 -2.37
CA LEU A 48 -7.80 4.97 -3.76
C LEU A 48 -7.14 5.95 -4.71
N GLN A 49 -7.07 7.23 -4.33
CA GLN A 49 -6.36 8.25 -5.09
C GLN A 49 -4.97 8.49 -4.55
N ASP A 50 -4.84 8.48 -3.22
CA ASP A 50 -3.60 8.88 -2.57
C ASP A 50 -2.49 7.85 -2.73
N MET A 51 -2.84 6.56 -2.70
CA MET A 51 -1.81 5.52 -2.82
C MET A 51 -1.18 5.49 -4.19
N PRO A 52 -1.95 5.52 -5.29
CA PRO A 52 -1.31 5.60 -6.60
C PRO A 52 -0.46 6.85 -6.76
N ALA A 53 -0.92 7.98 -6.22
CA ALA A 53 -0.16 9.22 -6.30
C ALA A 53 1.15 9.12 -5.54
N LEU A 54 1.11 8.51 -4.36
CA LEU A 54 2.34 8.30 -3.58
C LEU A 54 3.31 7.41 -4.33
N CYS A 55 2.82 6.30 -4.87
CA CYS A 55 3.69 5.37 -5.58
C CYS A 55 4.35 6.03 -6.78
N ASN A 56 3.59 6.85 -7.49
CA ASN A 56 4.14 7.57 -8.64
C ASN A 56 5.19 8.58 -8.20
N ARG A 57 4.94 9.27 -7.08
CA ARG A 57 5.84 10.32 -6.62
C ARG A 57 7.18 9.75 -6.16
N ILE A 58 7.17 8.66 -5.44
CA ILE A 58 8.41 8.11 -4.91
C ILE A 58 9.01 7.02 -5.78
N GLY A 59 8.36 6.70 -6.91
CA GLY A 59 8.96 5.80 -7.89
C GLY A 59 8.87 4.33 -7.54
N VAL A 60 7.82 3.92 -6.83
CA VAL A 60 7.58 2.51 -6.57
C VAL A 60 6.40 2.03 -7.39
N GLN A 61 6.23 0.72 -7.47
CA GLN A 61 5.25 0.13 -8.36
C GLN A 61 4.03 -0.33 -7.56
N LEU A 62 2.85 0.15 -7.95
CA LEU A 62 1.60 -0.33 -7.39
C LEU A 62 1.17 -1.56 -8.22
N LEU A 63 1.26 -2.73 -7.61
CA LEU A 63 1.00 -3.96 -8.31
C LEU A 63 -0.49 -4.26 -8.45
N ASP A 64 -1.25 -3.97 -7.40
CA ASP A 64 -2.64 -4.36 -7.38
C ASP A 64 -3.40 -3.54 -6.35
N THR A 65 -4.68 -3.34 -6.62
CA THR A 65 -5.60 -2.67 -5.71
C THR A 65 -6.90 -3.46 -5.73
N THR A 66 -7.33 -3.91 -4.58
CA THR A 66 -8.60 -4.63 -4.47
C THR A 66 -9.46 -3.99 -3.41
N GLU A 67 -10.74 -4.22 -3.53
CA GLU A 67 -11.72 -3.71 -2.56
C GLU A 67 -12.65 -4.84 -2.17
N ASP A 68 -12.94 -4.94 -0.86
CA ASP A 68 -13.85 -5.95 -0.36
C ASP A 68 -14.53 -5.39 0.88
N ALA A 69 -15.85 -5.21 0.80
CA ALA A 69 -16.66 -4.78 1.94
C ALA A 69 -16.14 -3.50 2.59
N GLY A 70 -15.75 -2.53 1.77
CA GLY A 70 -15.29 -1.23 2.27
C GLY A 70 -13.85 -1.19 2.70
N GLU A 71 -13.12 -2.29 2.57
CA GLU A 71 -11.68 -2.33 2.83
C GLU A 71 -10.94 -2.35 1.51
N TYR A 72 -9.83 -1.60 1.48
CA TYR A 72 -8.99 -1.52 0.29
C TYR A 72 -7.65 -2.16 0.60
N ARG A 73 -7.16 -2.93 -0.34
CA ARG A 73 -5.89 -3.63 -0.19
C ARG A 73 -5.00 -3.24 -1.35
N PHE A 74 -3.82 -2.76 -1.02
CA PHE A 74 -2.85 -2.30 -2.01
C PHE A 74 -1.61 -3.17 -1.91
N LEU A 75 -1.11 -3.63 -3.05
CA LEU A 75 0.17 -4.33 -3.12
C LEU A 75 1.16 -3.41 -3.82
N ILE A 76 2.22 -3.07 -3.11
CA ILE A 76 3.20 -2.10 -3.57
C ILE A 76 4.58 -2.75 -3.55
N LYS A 77 5.26 -2.69 -4.68
CA LYS A 77 6.60 -3.26 -4.80
C LYS A 77 7.63 -2.15 -4.79
N LYS A 78 8.56 -2.22 -3.85
CA LYS A 78 9.66 -1.28 -3.78
C LYS A 78 10.77 -1.73 -4.75
#